data_b19571c830f62f635436c6684efc3539
#
_entry.id   b19571c830f62f635436c6684efc3539
#
_cell.length_a   1.000
_cell.length_b   1.000
_cell.length_c   1.000
_cell.angle_alpha   90.00
_cell.angle_beta   90.00
_cell.angle_gamma   90.00
#
_symmetry.space_group_name_H-M   'P 1'
#
loop_
_entity.id
_entity.type
_entity.pdbx_description
1 polymer ?
#
loop_
_entity_poly.entity_id
_entity_poly.type
_entity_poly.pdbx_seq_one_letter_code
_entity_poly.pdbx_strand_id
1 'polypeptide(L)'
;IKAVHATLYEGDFFSEADEKKDYTNDTLSPIRSFIWPLLIQSGGLTRRVGKKLTLSTQGKKVLQHQTPYADALKTIYSGWRKQGKLDEFLRVNRIKGQTKRGRGRFVGPQMTPPSLRRLQLEEILLSTPTDEWVQVDEWMRFVRSSTPFFLVSENPYVLYLVDSNYGNINHNFKVLEGRYILAYLFEILSTLGMVDLIYSAPHDVRSDYYDTWGGDDYSYLSRYDGLGWFRINPLGAYCLGICTEYQPAEHALPALLHPLDEGTGFTLLRKPEAHEQLLLEPFTTQKPTEIGQPLLFDMQQGLSAIEQGNSLNEVKALLEKESDSKLSDEMEDFFDSLKMRTESLHEGEAARMVECASEHLVQLLTSAKETSKFCLFSNKKTVVVAEKSYRSFLKGVRTLGYRISPKGVH
;
A
#
# COMPACT_ATOMS: atom_id res chain seq x y z
N ILE A 1 6.97 12.20 -0.92
CA ILE A 1 8.20 11.98 -0.15
C ILE A 1 8.10 12.68 1.22
N LYS A 2 7.93 14.04 1.31
CA LYS A 2 7.86 14.76 2.60
C LYS A 2 6.84 14.19 3.59
N ALA A 3 5.62 13.88 3.13
CA ALA A 3 4.58 13.30 3.99
C ALA A 3 4.97 11.90 4.50
N VAL A 4 5.60 11.07 3.66
CA VAL A 4 6.08 9.74 4.07
C VAL A 4 7.25 9.88 5.05
N HIS A 5 8.18 10.79 4.78
CA HIS A 5 9.32 11.04 5.67
C HIS A 5 8.87 11.40 7.10
N ALA A 6 7.85 12.23 7.22
CA ALA A 6 7.29 12.64 8.53
C ALA A 6 6.60 11.50 9.30
N THR A 7 6.27 10.38 8.64
CA THR A 7 5.59 9.23 9.25
C THR A 7 6.49 8.01 9.45
N LEU A 8 7.75 8.07 8.99
CA LEU A 8 8.68 6.96 9.17
C LEU A 8 9.04 6.79 10.64
N TYR A 9 8.85 5.57 11.13
CA TYR A 9 9.39 5.16 12.42
C TYR A 9 10.93 5.18 12.35
N GLU A 10 11.61 5.77 13.34
CA GLU A 10 13.07 5.98 13.37
C GLU A 10 13.64 6.83 12.20
N GLY A 11 12.79 7.46 11.39
CA GLY A 11 13.24 8.32 10.30
C GLY A 11 13.81 7.60 9.08
N ASP A 12 14.61 8.32 8.28
CA ASP A 12 15.35 7.77 7.14
C ASP A 12 16.76 7.33 7.57
N PHE A 13 17.52 6.65 6.72
CA PHE A 13 18.85 6.09 7.05
C PHE A 13 19.89 7.13 7.42
N PHE A 14 19.85 8.30 6.80
CA PHE A 14 20.77 9.38 7.06
C PHE A 14 20.04 10.59 7.63
N SER A 15 20.62 11.22 8.64
CA SER A 15 20.18 12.49 9.23
C SER A 15 20.80 13.68 8.46
N GLU A 16 20.27 14.89 8.69
CA GLU A 16 20.86 16.13 8.16
C GLU A 16 22.33 16.34 8.64
N ALA A 17 22.70 15.77 9.80
CA ALA A 17 24.06 15.82 10.33
C ALA A 17 25.05 14.98 9.51
N ASP A 18 24.56 13.94 8.82
CA ASP A 18 25.38 13.09 7.94
C ASP A 18 25.64 13.74 6.58
N GLU A 19 24.89 14.81 6.25
CA GLU A 19 25.02 15.55 5.00
C GLU A 19 26.22 16.50 5.07
N LYS A 20 27.43 15.96 4.90
CA LYS A 20 28.57 16.82 4.60
C LYS A 20 28.29 17.52 3.27
N LYS A 21 28.40 18.85 3.25
CA LYS A 21 28.34 19.64 2.02
C LYS A 21 29.52 19.25 1.12
N ASP A 22 29.26 18.33 0.22
CA ASP A 22 30.16 18.05 -0.90
C ASP A 22 29.98 19.13 -1.97
N TYR A 23 31.00 19.33 -2.83
CA TYR A 23 30.98 20.29 -3.95
C TYR A 23 29.78 20.09 -4.90
N THR A 24 29.11 18.94 -4.83
CA THR A 24 27.98 18.58 -5.69
C THR A 24 26.60 18.88 -5.10
N ASN A 25 26.50 19.35 -3.86
CA ASN A 25 25.22 19.53 -3.12
C ASN A 25 24.28 18.30 -3.14
N ASP A 26 24.83 17.10 -3.33
CA ASP A 26 24.03 15.87 -3.33
C ASP A 26 23.63 15.50 -1.89
N THR A 27 22.35 15.30 -1.66
CA THR A 27 21.84 14.83 -0.37
C THR A 27 21.83 13.30 -0.32
N LEU A 28 22.17 12.72 0.85
CA LEU A 28 22.17 11.28 1.05
C LEU A 28 20.74 10.71 1.14
N SER A 29 19.84 11.45 1.77
CA SER A 29 18.39 11.17 1.82
C SER A 29 17.64 11.86 0.66
N PRO A 30 16.41 11.42 0.32
CA PRO A 30 15.61 10.36 0.96
C PRO A 30 15.89 8.96 0.38
N ILE A 31 15.87 7.94 1.23
CA ILE A 31 15.95 6.51 0.86
C ILE A 31 14.60 5.84 1.13
N ARG A 32 14.27 5.57 2.40
CA ARG A 32 13.00 4.93 2.81
C ARG A 32 11.78 5.69 2.31
N SER A 33 11.74 7.00 2.50
CA SER A 33 10.61 7.85 2.10
C SER A 33 10.45 7.96 0.58
N PHE A 34 11.49 7.71 -0.19
CA PHE A 34 11.43 7.62 -1.65
C PHE A 34 10.86 6.27 -2.10
N ILE A 35 11.37 5.16 -1.54
CA ILE A 35 11.09 3.83 -2.09
C ILE A 35 9.76 3.23 -1.60
N TRP A 36 9.32 3.52 -0.36
CA TRP A 36 8.07 2.98 0.20
C TRP A 36 6.85 3.16 -0.71
N PRO A 37 6.56 4.36 -1.26
CA PRO A 37 5.41 4.54 -2.17
C PRO A 37 5.47 3.66 -3.42
N LEU A 38 6.65 3.27 -3.87
CA LEU A 38 6.85 2.41 -5.03
C LEU A 38 6.69 0.93 -4.66
N LEU A 39 7.21 0.53 -3.51
CA LEU A 39 7.10 -0.82 -2.97
C LEU A 39 5.64 -1.21 -2.72
N ILE A 40 4.86 -0.37 -2.02
CA ILE A 40 3.45 -0.66 -1.75
C ILE A 40 2.59 -0.70 -3.02
N GLN A 41 2.97 0.04 -4.07
CA GLN A 41 2.33 -0.06 -5.38
C GLN A 41 2.70 -1.38 -6.08
N SER A 42 3.95 -1.82 -5.99
CA SER A 42 4.42 -3.08 -6.60
C SER A 42 3.72 -4.30 -5.99
N GLY A 43 3.43 -4.27 -4.69
CA GLY A 43 2.66 -5.29 -3.99
C GLY A 43 1.15 -5.21 -4.19
N GLY A 44 0.67 -4.21 -4.96
CA GLY A 44 -0.76 -4.03 -5.20
C GLY A 44 -1.56 -3.53 -3.99
N LEU A 45 -0.90 -3.07 -2.92
CA LEU A 45 -1.57 -2.54 -1.72
C LEU A 45 -2.16 -1.15 -1.95
N THR A 46 -1.60 -0.42 -2.92
CA THR A 46 -2.11 0.88 -3.34
C THR A 46 -2.24 0.96 -4.86
N ARG A 47 -3.12 1.83 -5.31
CA ARG A 47 -3.29 2.17 -6.73
C ARG A 47 -3.26 3.68 -6.91
N ARG A 48 -2.78 4.11 -8.06
CA ARG A 48 -2.80 5.53 -8.43
C ARG A 48 -4.16 5.91 -9.01
N VAL A 49 -4.79 6.92 -8.43
CA VAL A 49 -6.03 7.54 -8.96
C VAL A 49 -5.73 9.02 -9.21
N GLY A 50 -5.58 9.36 -10.48
CA GLY A 50 -5.10 10.70 -10.86
C GLY A 50 -3.69 10.98 -10.33
N LYS A 51 -3.57 11.97 -9.45
CA LYS A 51 -2.31 12.37 -8.80
C LYS A 51 -2.13 11.79 -7.37
N LYS A 52 -3.12 11.06 -6.86
CA LYS A 52 -3.11 10.51 -5.49
C LYS A 52 -2.88 9.01 -5.50
N LEU A 53 -2.24 8.49 -4.45
CA LEU A 53 -2.24 7.08 -4.12
C LEU A 53 -3.45 6.81 -3.21
N THR A 54 -4.20 5.77 -3.53
CA THR A 54 -5.33 5.30 -2.73
C THR A 54 -5.11 3.84 -2.36
N LEU A 55 -5.59 3.43 -1.19
CA LEU A 55 -5.56 2.03 -0.79
C LEU A 55 -6.37 1.17 -1.77
N SER A 56 -5.84 -0.01 -2.06
CA SER A 56 -6.58 -1.08 -2.71
C SER A 56 -7.40 -1.86 -1.68
N THR A 57 -8.27 -2.76 -2.14
CA THR A 57 -8.96 -3.71 -1.24
C THR A 57 -7.96 -4.56 -0.44
N GLN A 58 -6.87 -4.99 -1.10
CA GLN A 58 -5.80 -5.75 -0.42
C GLN A 58 -5.08 -4.88 0.61
N GLY A 59 -4.77 -3.62 0.29
CA GLY A 59 -4.15 -2.69 1.23
C GLY A 59 -5.02 -2.42 2.45
N LYS A 60 -6.34 -2.34 2.29
CA LYS A 60 -7.29 -2.23 3.41
C LYS A 60 -7.23 -3.47 4.30
N LYS A 61 -7.24 -4.68 3.73
CA LYS A 61 -7.14 -5.94 4.51
C LYS A 61 -5.86 -6.03 5.34
N VAL A 62 -4.75 -5.58 4.78
CA VAL A 62 -3.47 -5.54 5.52
C VAL A 62 -3.55 -4.57 6.69
N LEU A 63 -4.08 -3.35 6.47
CA LEU A 63 -4.25 -2.36 7.54
C LEU A 63 -5.26 -2.79 8.62
N GLN A 64 -6.23 -3.62 8.27
CA GLN A 64 -7.22 -4.19 9.20
C GLN A 64 -6.74 -5.50 9.87
N HIS A 65 -5.46 -5.86 9.74
CA HIS A 65 -4.87 -7.11 10.25
C HIS A 65 -5.55 -8.40 9.76
N GLN A 66 -6.36 -8.32 8.68
CA GLN A 66 -6.94 -9.50 8.03
C GLN A 66 -5.92 -10.29 7.20
N THR A 67 -4.76 -9.69 6.93
CA THR A 67 -3.61 -10.31 6.30
C THR A 67 -2.39 -10.00 7.17
N PRO A 68 -1.61 -11.02 7.59
CA PRO A 68 -0.39 -10.81 8.36
C PRO A 68 0.59 -9.86 7.65
N TYR A 69 1.26 -9.01 8.38
CA TYR A 69 2.21 -8.05 7.79
C TYR A 69 3.37 -8.74 7.06
N ALA A 70 3.83 -9.88 7.57
CA ALA A 70 4.88 -10.65 6.90
C ALA A 70 4.44 -11.14 5.51
N ASP A 71 3.19 -11.59 5.36
CA ASP A 71 2.62 -12.01 4.07
C ASP A 71 2.47 -10.82 3.10
N ALA A 72 2.10 -9.67 3.65
CA ALA A 72 2.03 -8.44 2.87
C ALA A 72 3.43 -8.02 2.37
N LEU A 73 4.47 -8.09 3.21
CA LEU A 73 5.85 -7.78 2.83
C LEU A 73 6.38 -8.78 1.79
N LYS A 74 6.10 -10.07 1.95
CA LYS A 74 6.42 -11.11 0.94
C LYS A 74 5.72 -10.83 -0.39
N THR A 75 4.47 -10.37 -0.36
CA THR A 75 3.72 -9.97 -1.57
C THR A 75 4.33 -8.74 -2.22
N ILE A 76 4.72 -7.72 -1.44
CA ILE A 76 5.40 -6.53 -1.92
C ILE A 76 6.73 -6.90 -2.58
N TYR A 77 7.55 -7.71 -1.94
CA TYR A 77 8.81 -8.18 -2.47
C TYR A 77 8.64 -8.96 -3.79
N SER A 78 7.70 -9.90 -3.85
CA SER A 78 7.37 -10.66 -5.05
C SER A 78 6.91 -9.76 -6.21
N GLY A 79 6.13 -8.73 -5.91
CA GLY A 79 5.68 -7.74 -6.88
C GLY A 79 6.83 -6.87 -7.38
N TRP A 80 7.69 -6.42 -6.47
CA TRP A 80 8.88 -5.65 -6.80
C TRP A 80 9.84 -6.42 -7.70
N ARG A 81 10.11 -7.69 -7.37
CA ARG A 81 11.00 -8.57 -8.13
C ARG A 81 10.61 -8.65 -9.61
N LYS A 82 9.31 -8.71 -9.90
CA LYS A 82 8.77 -8.91 -11.26
C LYS A 82 8.63 -7.61 -12.06
N GLN A 83 8.49 -6.47 -11.39
CA GLN A 83 8.22 -5.21 -12.08
C GLN A 83 9.49 -4.63 -12.71
N GLY A 84 9.37 -4.01 -13.89
CA GLY A 84 10.50 -3.42 -14.62
C GLY A 84 10.45 -1.89 -14.74
N LYS A 85 9.54 -1.23 -13.99
CA LYS A 85 9.31 0.22 -14.16
C LYS A 85 10.38 1.09 -13.51
N LEU A 86 10.98 0.63 -12.43
CA LEU A 86 12.08 1.29 -11.74
C LEU A 86 13.32 0.41 -11.79
N ASP A 87 14.44 1.03 -12.05
CA ASP A 87 15.77 0.43 -12.02
C ASP A 87 16.54 1.03 -10.85
N GLU A 88 16.99 0.22 -9.92
CA GLU A 88 17.75 0.63 -8.74
C GLU A 88 19.05 1.32 -9.15
N PHE A 89 19.62 0.95 -10.29
CA PHE A 89 20.85 1.57 -10.79
C PHE A 89 20.67 3.07 -11.09
N LEU A 90 19.45 3.52 -11.41
CA LEU A 90 19.16 4.95 -11.57
C LEU A 90 19.37 5.76 -10.27
N ARG A 91 19.43 5.07 -9.12
CA ARG A 91 19.74 5.71 -7.83
C ARG A 91 21.23 6.00 -7.68
N VAL A 92 22.08 5.39 -8.50
CA VAL A 92 23.50 5.71 -8.63
C VAL A 92 23.62 6.87 -9.61
N ASN A 93 23.21 8.06 -9.18
CA ASN A 93 23.01 9.23 -10.02
C ASN A 93 24.30 9.86 -10.56
N ARG A 94 25.46 9.52 -10.01
CA ARG A 94 26.77 9.97 -10.50
C ARG A 94 27.23 9.21 -11.74
N ILE A 95 26.75 8.02 -11.98
CA ILE A 95 26.94 7.32 -13.25
C ILE A 95 25.93 7.85 -14.27
N LYS A 96 26.44 8.52 -15.30
CA LYS A 96 25.63 9.16 -16.35
C LYS A 96 25.49 8.25 -17.58
N GLY A 97 24.62 8.64 -18.50
CA GLY A 97 24.39 7.90 -19.76
C GLY A 97 23.36 6.78 -19.67
N GLN A 98 22.86 6.45 -18.50
CA GLN A 98 21.95 5.32 -18.25
C GLN A 98 20.65 5.36 -19.09
N THR A 99 20.12 6.54 -19.39
CA THR A 99 18.85 6.73 -20.12
C THR A 99 19.03 7.09 -21.59
N LYS A 100 20.27 7.13 -22.10
CA LYS A 100 20.54 7.44 -23.52
C LYS A 100 19.97 6.34 -24.40
N ARG A 101 19.01 6.70 -25.26
CA ARG A 101 18.56 5.84 -26.36
C ARG A 101 19.45 6.06 -27.57
N GLY A 102 20.05 4.99 -28.08
CA GLY A 102 20.82 5.05 -29.31
C GLY A 102 19.96 5.46 -30.51
N ARG A 103 20.50 6.30 -31.39
CA ARG A 103 19.95 6.57 -32.73
C ARG A 103 20.89 5.99 -33.79
N GLY A 104 20.33 5.22 -34.70
CA GLY A 104 21.13 4.64 -35.79
C GLY A 104 22.07 3.52 -35.33
N ARG A 105 23.33 3.55 -35.79
CA ARG A 105 24.38 2.55 -35.47
C ARG A 105 24.92 2.67 -34.02
N PHE A 106 24.67 3.78 -33.34
CA PHE A 106 25.09 3.97 -31.94
C PHE A 106 24.01 3.42 -31.02
N VAL A 107 24.26 2.24 -30.50
CA VAL A 107 23.40 1.59 -29.51
C VAL A 107 23.70 2.25 -28.15
N GLY A 108 22.66 2.62 -27.40
CA GLY A 108 22.79 3.14 -26.02
C GLY A 108 23.37 2.07 -25.07
N PRO A 109 23.35 2.30 -23.76
CA PRO A 109 24.01 1.42 -22.78
C PRO A 109 23.48 0.00 -22.70
N GLN A 110 22.38 -0.30 -23.37
CA GLN A 110 21.74 -1.64 -23.33
C GLN A 110 21.65 -2.18 -21.90
N MET A 111 20.95 -1.42 -21.05
CA MET A 111 20.74 -1.83 -19.66
C MET A 111 19.96 -3.14 -19.61
N THR A 112 20.46 -4.10 -18.86
CA THR A 112 19.74 -5.36 -18.64
C THR A 112 18.44 -5.09 -17.88
N PRO A 113 17.38 -5.89 -18.07
CA PRO A 113 16.13 -5.70 -17.38
C PRO A 113 16.29 -5.81 -15.86
N PRO A 114 15.76 -4.84 -15.07
CA PRO A 114 15.86 -4.90 -13.61
C PRO A 114 15.29 -6.20 -13.01
N SER A 115 14.20 -6.73 -13.57
CA SER A 115 13.62 -8.00 -13.12
C SER A 115 14.57 -9.20 -13.30
N LEU A 116 15.38 -9.21 -14.35
CA LEU A 116 16.38 -10.27 -14.57
C LEU A 116 17.49 -10.17 -13.50
N ARG A 117 18.03 -8.98 -13.27
CA ARG A 117 19.07 -8.74 -12.24
C ARG A 117 18.58 -9.14 -10.85
N ARG A 118 17.33 -8.80 -10.51
CA ARG A 118 16.71 -9.15 -9.22
C ARG A 118 16.56 -10.67 -9.05
N LEU A 119 16.17 -11.39 -10.11
CA LEU A 119 16.11 -12.85 -10.08
C LEU A 119 17.47 -13.48 -9.86
N GLN A 120 18.50 -13.01 -10.56
CA GLN A 120 19.86 -13.50 -10.39
C GLN A 120 20.40 -13.26 -8.98
N LEU A 121 20.15 -12.06 -8.41
CA LEU A 121 20.54 -11.77 -7.01
C LEU A 121 19.74 -12.61 -6.01
N GLU A 122 18.46 -12.86 -6.26
CA GLU A 122 17.65 -13.72 -5.39
C GLU A 122 18.21 -15.14 -5.34
N GLU A 123 18.59 -15.72 -6.49
CA GLU A 123 19.20 -17.05 -6.54
C GLU A 123 20.49 -17.12 -5.69
N ILE A 124 21.28 -16.05 -5.68
CA ILE A 124 22.49 -15.97 -4.86
C ILE A 124 22.13 -15.76 -3.37
N LEU A 125 21.14 -14.93 -3.06
CA LEU A 125 20.65 -14.73 -1.70
C LEU A 125 20.12 -16.03 -1.07
N LEU A 126 19.50 -16.91 -1.87
CA LEU A 126 19.06 -18.24 -1.42
C LEU A 126 20.21 -19.15 -0.98
N SER A 127 21.43 -18.88 -1.45
CA SER A 127 22.66 -19.60 -1.08
C SER A 127 23.49 -18.87 -0.01
N THR A 128 23.00 -17.70 0.46
CA THR A 128 23.68 -16.89 1.46
C THR A 128 23.24 -17.33 2.86
N PRO A 129 24.14 -17.41 3.84
CA PRO A 129 23.78 -17.74 5.22
C PRO A 129 22.70 -16.80 5.77
N THR A 130 21.74 -17.36 6.50
CA THR A 130 20.72 -16.60 7.20
C THR A 130 21.12 -16.38 8.65
N ASP A 131 20.71 -15.24 9.20
CA ASP A 131 20.98 -14.83 10.59
C ASP A 131 22.47 -14.67 10.95
N GLU A 132 23.33 -14.60 9.93
CA GLU A 132 24.76 -14.36 10.05
C GLU A 132 25.15 -13.06 9.34
N TRP A 133 26.13 -12.34 9.91
CA TRP A 133 26.67 -11.13 9.29
C TRP A 133 27.62 -11.48 8.15
N VAL A 134 27.29 -10.99 6.96
CA VAL A 134 28.06 -11.20 5.74
C VAL A 134 28.70 -9.87 5.32
N GLN A 135 30.02 -9.87 5.10
CA GLN A 135 30.71 -8.70 4.58
C GLN A 135 30.35 -8.49 3.11
N VAL A 136 29.96 -7.28 2.77
CA VAL A 136 29.41 -6.96 1.44
C VAL A 136 30.44 -7.18 0.33
N ASP A 137 31.73 -6.80 0.53
CA ASP A 137 32.75 -6.96 -0.51
C ASP A 137 33.11 -8.44 -0.76
N GLU A 138 33.07 -9.26 0.28
CA GLU A 138 33.22 -10.73 0.15
C GLU A 138 32.04 -11.33 -0.61
N TRP A 139 30.83 -10.89 -0.25
CA TRP A 139 29.64 -11.34 -0.95
C TRP A 139 29.61 -10.90 -2.42
N MET A 140 30.07 -9.71 -2.73
CA MET A 140 30.22 -9.25 -4.12
C MET A 140 31.22 -10.11 -4.92
N ARG A 141 32.30 -10.59 -4.27
CA ARG A 141 33.24 -11.55 -4.89
C ARG A 141 32.54 -12.89 -5.16
N PHE A 142 31.75 -13.35 -4.22
CA PHE A 142 30.93 -14.57 -4.40
C PHE A 142 29.93 -14.38 -5.53
N VAL A 143 29.17 -13.27 -5.57
CA VAL A 143 28.24 -12.94 -6.68
C VAL A 143 28.96 -13.00 -8.02
N ARG A 144 30.12 -12.36 -8.13
CA ARG A 144 30.91 -12.32 -9.38
C ARG A 144 31.38 -13.71 -9.82
N SER A 145 31.63 -14.64 -8.89
CA SER A 145 32.06 -16.01 -9.21
C SER A 145 30.90 -16.96 -9.47
N SER A 146 29.72 -16.69 -8.91
CA SER A 146 28.58 -17.61 -8.93
C SER A 146 27.72 -17.47 -10.17
N THR A 147 27.64 -16.27 -10.76
CA THR A 147 26.83 -16.03 -11.95
C THR A 147 27.70 -15.54 -13.11
N PRO A 148 27.81 -16.32 -14.19
CA PRO A 148 28.66 -15.95 -15.31
C PRO A 148 28.20 -14.65 -16.04
N PHE A 149 26.98 -14.17 -15.82
CA PHE A 149 26.39 -13.05 -16.59
C PHE A 149 25.54 -12.09 -15.78
N PHE A 150 25.86 -11.84 -14.51
CA PHE A 150 25.24 -10.75 -13.80
C PHE A 150 25.82 -9.43 -14.31
N LEU A 151 25.11 -8.77 -15.22
CA LEU A 151 25.52 -7.51 -15.83
C LEU A 151 24.43 -6.45 -15.65
N VAL A 152 24.85 -5.24 -15.28
CA VAL A 152 23.97 -4.07 -15.26
C VAL A 152 23.75 -3.52 -16.67
N SER A 153 24.80 -3.59 -17.52
CA SER A 153 24.75 -3.14 -18.91
C SER A 153 25.55 -4.07 -19.81
N GLU A 154 24.99 -4.40 -20.99
CA GLU A 154 25.69 -5.14 -22.06
C GLU A 154 26.70 -4.25 -22.79
N ASN A 155 26.53 -2.92 -22.74
CA ASN A 155 27.44 -1.93 -23.33
C ASN A 155 27.76 -0.82 -22.34
N PRO A 156 28.66 -1.06 -21.40
CA PRO A 156 29.01 -0.08 -20.36
C PRO A 156 29.84 1.11 -20.89
N TYR A 157 30.45 1.01 -22.07
CA TYR A 157 31.33 2.05 -22.60
C TYR A 157 30.64 3.40 -22.89
N VAL A 158 29.32 3.43 -22.92
CA VAL A 158 28.55 4.67 -23.06
C VAL A 158 28.13 5.27 -21.70
N LEU A 159 28.44 4.56 -20.61
CA LEU A 159 28.29 5.05 -19.24
C LEU A 159 29.55 5.83 -18.85
N TYR A 160 29.38 6.92 -18.12
CA TYR A 160 30.49 7.79 -17.74
C TYR A 160 30.22 8.49 -16.39
N LEU A 161 31.28 8.96 -15.73
CA LEU A 161 31.16 9.70 -14.48
C LEU A 161 30.89 11.19 -14.73
N VAL A 162 31.86 11.91 -15.15
CA VAL A 162 31.81 13.38 -15.28
C VAL A 162 31.61 13.78 -16.74
N ASP A 163 32.51 13.33 -17.63
CA ASP A 163 32.56 13.71 -19.03
C ASP A 163 32.45 12.46 -19.92
N SER A 164 31.59 12.54 -20.95
CA SER A 164 31.34 11.42 -21.85
C SER A 164 32.49 11.05 -22.78
N ASN A 165 33.52 11.90 -22.89
CA ASN A 165 34.67 11.65 -23.75
C ASN A 165 35.85 11.06 -22.97
N TYR A 166 35.96 11.38 -21.67
CA TYR A 166 37.09 11.02 -20.85
C TYR A 166 36.75 10.11 -19.66
N GLY A 167 35.56 10.28 -19.10
CA GLY A 167 35.12 9.56 -17.89
C GLY A 167 34.37 8.23 -18.16
N ASN A 168 34.57 7.63 -19.34
CA ASN A 168 33.89 6.41 -19.71
C ASN A 168 34.21 5.25 -18.75
N ILE A 169 33.14 4.54 -18.36
CA ILE A 169 33.24 3.38 -17.47
C ILE A 169 33.45 2.14 -18.33
N ASN A 170 34.58 1.46 -18.12
CA ASN A 170 34.82 0.14 -18.70
C ASN A 170 34.09 -0.93 -17.88
N HIS A 171 34.20 -2.20 -18.27
CA HIS A 171 33.64 -3.33 -17.52
C HIS A 171 34.25 -3.44 -16.11
N ASN A 172 33.87 -2.54 -15.21
CA ASN A 172 34.29 -2.56 -13.82
C ASN A 172 33.15 -3.06 -12.95
N PHE A 173 33.22 -4.31 -12.52
CA PHE A 173 32.17 -4.94 -11.69
C PHE A 173 31.88 -4.13 -10.42
N LYS A 174 32.88 -3.61 -9.73
CA LYS A 174 32.66 -2.87 -8.49
C LYS A 174 31.90 -1.56 -8.74
N VAL A 175 32.18 -0.88 -9.86
CA VAL A 175 31.54 0.40 -10.20
C VAL A 175 30.13 0.19 -10.70
N LEU A 176 29.84 -0.85 -11.48
CA LEU A 176 28.54 -1.09 -12.09
C LEU A 176 27.69 -2.05 -11.25
N GLU A 177 28.02 -3.34 -11.30
CA GLU A 177 27.26 -4.38 -10.61
C GLU A 177 27.32 -4.21 -9.10
N GLY A 178 28.47 -3.85 -8.57
CA GLY A 178 28.66 -3.60 -7.13
C GLY A 178 27.75 -2.46 -6.64
N ARG A 179 27.65 -1.35 -7.38
CA ARG A 179 26.76 -0.23 -6.98
C ARG A 179 25.28 -0.60 -7.10
N TYR A 180 24.93 -1.43 -8.09
CA TYR A 180 23.58 -1.99 -8.16
C TYR A 180 23.26 -2.88 -6.94
N ILE A 181 24.19 -3.75 -6.56
CA ILE A 181 24.07 -4.62 -5.38
C ILE A 181 23.88 -3.78 -4.12
N LEU A 182 24.73 -2.74 -3.91
CA LEU A 182 24.62 -1.86 -2.76
C LEU A 182 23.24 -1.19 -2.70
N ALA A 183 22.77 -0.66 -3.82
CA ALA A 183 21.45 -0.02 -3.90
C ALA A 183 20.32 -1.03 -3.61
N TYR A 184 20.40 -2.26 -4.12
CA TYR A 184 19.39 -3.28 -3.91
C TYR A 184 19.31 -3.73 -2.45
N LEU A 185 20.44 -4.03 -1.82
CA LEU A 185 20.50 -4.42 -0.41
C LEU A 185 20.05 -3.27 0.49
N PHE A 186 20.59 -2.08 0.27
CA PHE A 186 20.39 -0.93 1.15
C PHE A 186 19.01 -0.30 0.98
N GLU A 187 18.55 -0.06 -0.25
CA GLU A 187 17.29 0.67 -0.48
C GLU A 187 16.08 -0.27 -0.46
N ILE A 188 16.19 -1.46 -1.05
CA ILE A 188 15.03 -2.35 -1.22
C ILE A 188 14.90 -3.32 -0.06
N LEU A 189 15.89 -4.18 0.14
CA LEU A 189 15.77 -5.26 1.12
C LEU A 189 15.70 -4.75 2.55
N SER A 190 16.51 -3.73 2.89
CA SER A 190 16.47 -3.19 4.25
C SER A 190 15.21 -2.34 4.52
N THR A 191 14.70 -1.62 3.52
CA THR A 191 13.43 -0.88 3.68
C THR A 191 12.26 -1.85 3.91
N LEU A 192 12.28 -3.03 3.30
CA LEU A 192 11.31 -4.09 3.56
C LEU A 192 11.54 -4.82 4.89
N GLY A 193 12.63 -4.51 5.61
CA GLY A 193 13.00 -5.21 6.84
C GLY A 193 13.52 -6.62 6.63
N MET A 194 13.91 -7.00 5.41
CA MET A 194 14.39 -8.34 5.07
C MET A 194 15.85 -8.56 5.42
N VAL A 195 16.62 -7.49 5.54
CA VAL A 195 18.02 -7.51 5.93
C VAL A 195 18.33 -6.46 6.98
N ASP A 196 19.21 -6.79 7.90
CA ASP A 196 19.83 -5.83 8.79
C ASP A 196 21.13 -5.33 8.16
N LEU A 197 21.52 -4.09 8.45
CA LEU A 197 22.69 -3.45 7.85
C LEU A 197 23.64 -2.91 8.91
N ILE A 198 24.96 -3.00 8.62
CA ILE A 198 26.00 -2.19 9.29
C ILE A 198 26.59 -1.28 8.22
N TYR A 199 26.45 0.03 8.42
CA TYR A 199 26.85 1.03 7.44
C TYR A 199 27.38 2.30 8.10
N SER A 200 28.12 3.07 7.34
CA SER A 200 28.59 4.42 7.69
C SER A 200 28.10 5.44 6.65
N ALA A 201 28.40 6.72 6.88
CA ALA A 201 28.31 7.70 5.83
C ALA A 201 29.23 7.29 4.64
N PRO A 202 28.82 7.55 3.38
CA PRO A 202 29.49 7.00 2.21
C PRO A 202 30.84 7.68 1.86
N HIS A 203 31.15 8.81 2.51
CA HIS A 203 32.32 9.64 2.19
C HIS A 203 33.63 8.92 2.41
N ASP A 204 34.47 8.83 1.38
CA ASP A 204 35.84 8.30 1.38
C ASP A 204 35.96 6.83 1.82
N VAL A 205 34.84 6.06 1.77
CA VAL A 205 34.81 4.65 2.15
C VAL A 205 35.33 3.75 1.01
N ARG A 206 35.08 4.13 -0.24
CA ARG A 206 35.44 3.36 -1.42
C ARG A 206 36.21 4.23 -2.41
N SER A 207 37.28 3.68 -2.98
CA SER A 207 38.14 4.31 -3.99
C SER A 207 38.20 3.55 -5.31
N ASP A 208 37.34 2.55 -5.50
CA ASP A 208 37.35 1.62 -6.63
C ASP A 208 36.95 2.23 -7.98
N TYR A 209 36.63 3.51 -8.00
CA TYR A 209 36.30 4.33 -9.18
C TYR A 209 37.31 5.44 -9.47
N TYR A 210 38.36 5.59 -8.66
CA TYR A 210 39.37 6.67 -8.82
C TYR A 210 40.19 6.54 -10.10
N ASP A 211 40.33 5.31 -10.64
CA ASP A 211 40.98 5.07 -11.93
C ASP A 211 40.16 5.59 -13.14
N THR A 212 38.91 5.98 -12.92
CA THR A 212 38.07 6.59 -13.97
C THR A 212 38.25 8.08 -13.91
N TRP A 213 38.50 8.73 -15.06
CA TRP A 213 38.72 10.15 -15.15
C TRP A 213 37.64 10.97 -14.41
N GLY A 214 38.08 11.86 -13.51
CA GLY A 214 37.20 12.65 -12.64
C GLY A 214 36.55 11.85 -11.53
N GLY A 215 36.93 10.58 -11.32
CA GLY A 215 36.44 9.78 -10.22
C GLY A 215 36.92 10.28 -8.86
N ASP A 216 38.14 10.76 -8.81
CA ASP A 216 38.79 11.34 -7.62
C ASP A 216 38.21 12.70 -7.20
N ASP A 217 37.42 13.35 -8.06
CA ASP A 217 36.63 14.53 -7.69
C ASP A 217 35.48 14.24 -6.73
N TYR A 218 35.12 12.95 -6.52
CA TYR A 218 34.01 12.54 -5.69
C TYR A 218 34.46 11.79 -4.43
N SER A 219 33.95 12.18 -3.28
CA SER A 219 34.17 11.47 -2.02
C SER A 219 33.35 10.17 -1.91
N TYR A 220 32.34 9.97 -2.76
CA TYR A 220 31.58 8.72 -2.91
C TYR A 220 30.94 8.68 -4.30
N LEU A 221 30.72 7.49 -4.83
CA LEU A 221 30.03 7.29 -6.11
C LEU A 221 28.52 7.05 -5.92
N SER A 222 28.17 6.38 -4.83
CA SER A 222 26.80 6.06 -4.47
C SER A 222 26.56 6.36 -2.99
N ARG A 223 25.37 6.88 -2.66
CA ARG A 223 24.94 7.07 -1.26
C ARG A 223 24.95 5.80 -0.41
N TYR A 224 25.09 4.64 -1.04
CA TYR A 224 25.16 3.33 -0.40
C TYR A 224 26.60 2.85 -0.19
N ASP A 225 27.62 3.61 -0.58
CA ASP A 225 29.02 3.21 -0.55
C ASP A 225 29.52 2.87 0.85
N GLY A 226 28.89 3.42 1.89
CA GLY A 226 29.18 3.11 3.29
C GLY A 226 28.67 1.75 3.79
N LEU A 227 27.98 0.96 2.97
CA LEU A 227 27.49 -0.37 3.37
C LEU A 227 28.67 -1.34 3.52
N GLY A 228 28.88 -1.81 4.76
CA GLY A 228 29.95 -2.76 5.10
C GLY A 228 29.48 -4.21 5.25
N TRP A 229 28.36 -4.40 5.95
CA TRP A 229 27.83 -5.71 6.27
C TRP A 229 26.34 -5.75 6.13
N PHE A 230 25.79 -6.92 5.81
CA PHE A 230 24.36 -7.21 5.87
C PHE A 230 24.11 -8.58 6.51
N ARG A 231 22.90 -8.77 7.01
CA ARG A 231 22.43 -10.03 7.55
C ARG A 231 21.02 -10.30 7.04
N ILE A 232 20.78 -11.45 6.42
CA ILE A 232 19.42 -11.90 6.09
C ILE A 232 18.77 -12.32 7.41
N ASN A 233 17.81 -11.56 7.89
CA ASN A 233 17.11 -11.82 9.13
C ASN A 233 15.94 -12.82 8.93
N PRO A 234 15.25 -13.29 9.98
CA PRO A 234 14.17 -14.27 9.87
C PRO A 234 13.02 -13.82 8.94
N LEU A 235 12.67 -12.51 8.91
CA LEU A 235 11.69 -11.99 7.98
C LEU A 235 12.17 -12.09 6.53
N GLY A 236 13.46 -11.80 6.30
CA GLY A 236 14.09 -11.93 4.99
C GLY A 236 14.09 -13.38 4.51
N ALA A 237 14.44 -14.32 5.38
CA ALA A 237 14.39 -15.75 5.07
C ALA A 237 12.97 -16.20 4.69
N TYR A 238 11.96 -15.71 5.38
CA TYR A 238 10.56 -15.96 5.06
C TYR A 238 10.14 -15.34 3.71
N CYS A 239 10.46 -14.09 3.46
CA CYS A 239 10.13 -13.40 2.21
C CYS A 239 10.82 -14.03 1.00
N LEU A 240 12.06 -14.46 1.13
CA LEU A 240 12.82 -15.19 0.11
C LEU A 240 12.30 -16.63 -0.11
N GLY A 241 11.54 -17.18 0.84
CA GLY A 241 11.04 -18.55 0.78
C GLY A 241 12.05 -19.60 1.24
N ILE A 242 13.11 -19.20 1.96
CA ILE A 242 14.08 -20.10 2.63
C ILE A 242 13.39 -20.83 3.78
N CYS A 243 12.50 -20.15 4.50
CA CYS A 243 11.62 -20.76 5.49
C CYS A 243 10.14 -20.54 5.13
N THR A 244 9.29 -21.43 5.64
CA THR A 244 7.83 -21.43 5.35
C THR A 244 7.03 -20.66 6.38
N GLU A 245 7.58 -20.42 7.57
CA GLU A 245 6.91 -19.77 8.69
C GLU A 245 7.77 -18.63 9.23
N TYR A 246 7.09 -17.58 9.67
CA TYR A 246 7.69 -16.45 10.37
C TYR A 246 6.76 -16.00 11.49
N GLN A 247 7.29 -15.90 12.68
CA GLN A 247 6.59 -15.33 13.83
C GLN A 247 7.26 -14.01 14.20
N PRO A 248 6.55 -12.88 14.05
CA PRO A 248 7.07 -11.60 14.51
C PRO A 248 7.21 -11.61 16.03
N ALA A 249 8.19 -10.89 16.54
CA ALA A 249 8.28 -10.65 17.98
C ALA A 249 7.02 -9.95 18.46
N GLU A 250 6.35 -10.50 19.46
CA GLU A 250 5.21 -9.86 20.10
C GLU A 250 5.71 -8.68 20.94
N HIS A 251 5.39 -7.48 20.48
CA HIS A 251 5.50 -6.28 21.30
C HIS A 251 4.13 -5.98 21.88
N ALA A 252 3.95 -6.31 23.16
CA ALA A 252 2.75 -5.88 23.89
C ALA A 252 2.76 -4.35 23.99
N LEU A 253 1.96 -3.70 23.18
CA LEU A 253 1.72 -2.26 23.34
C LEU A 253 0.87 -2.02 24.60
N PRO A 254 1.08 -0.91 25.33
CA PRO A 254 0.15 -0.52 26.37
C PRO A 254 -1.25 -0.28 25.80
N ALA A 255 -2.26 -0.34 26.63
CA ALA A 255 -3.64 -0.04 26.23
C ALA A 255 -3.71 1.29 25.45
N LEU A 256 -4.53 1.32 24.41
CA LEU A 256 -4.73 2.52 23.59
C LEU A 256 -5.69 3.50 24.23
N LEU A 257 -6.71 2.96 24.89
CA LEU A 257 -7.91 3.70 25.28
C LEU A 257 -8.26 3.48 26.75
N HIS A 258 -8.79 4.53 27.37
CA HIS A 258 -9.46 4.48 28.66
C HIS A 258 -10.89 5.01 28.49
N PRO A 259 -11.94 4.25 28.88
CA PRO A 259 -13.31 4.75 28.81
C PRO A 259 -13.49 6.02 29.64
N LEU A 260 -14.29 6.94 29.15
CA LEU A 260 -14.71 8.08 29.94
C LEU A 260 -15.67 7.64 31.06
N ASP A 261 -15.62 8.31 32.20
CA ASP A 261 -16.51 8.04 33.35
C ASP A 261 -17.98 8.30 33.03
N GLU A 262 -18.25 9.22 32.10
CA GLU A 262 -19.59 9.59 31.65
C GLU A 262 -19.60 9.76 30.11
N GLY A 263 -20.67 9.30 29.45
CA GLY A 263 -20.88 9.47 28.00
C GLY A 263 -20.25 8.40 27.13
N THR A 264 -20.44 8.57 25.81
CA THR A 264 -19.97 7.63 24.78
C THR A 264 -18.61 8.04 24.26
N GLY A 265 -17.53 7.67 24.97
CA GLY A 265 -16.20 8.06 24.54
C GLY A 265 -15.05 7.43 25.32
N PHE A 266 -13.84 7.78 24.89
CA PHE A 266 -12.58 7.28 25.43
C PHE A 266 -11.53 8.39 25.50
N THR A 267 -10.56 8.25 26.38
CA THR A 267 -9.33 9.05 26.39
C THR A 267 -8.20 8.24 25.74
N LEU A 268 -7.43 8.85 24.84
CA LEU A 268 -6.23 8.23 24.25
C LEU A 268 -5.10 8.16 25.29
N LEU A 269 -4.63 6.94 25.59
CA LEU A 269 -3.49 6.69 26.48
C LEU A 269 -2.14 6.67 25.74
N ARG A 270 -2.16 6.29 24.45
CA ARG A 270 -1.02 6.33 23.54
C ARG A 270 -1.43 6.82 22.16
N LYS A 271 -0.45 7.16 21.33
CA LYS A 271 -0.71 7.47 19.93
C LYS A 271 -1.22 6.22 19.21
N PRO A 272 -2.35 6.29 18.49
CA PRO A 272 -2.88 5.14 17.76
C PRO A 272 -1.97 4.77 16.58
N GLU A 273 -1.88 3.50 16.32
CA GLU A 273 -1.30 3.00 15.07
C GLU A 273 -2.21 3.30 13.87
N ALA A 274 -1.65 3.19 12.66
CA ALA A 274 -2.38 3.57 11.45
C ALA A 274 -3.69 2.78 11.25
N HIS A 275 -3.72 1.51 11.63
CA HIS A 275 -4.92 0.67 11.54
C HIS A 275 -5.97 1.05 12.58
N GLU A 276 -5.54 1.34 13.81
CA GLU A 276 -6.41 1.79 14.91
C GLU A 276 -7.05 3.13 14.55
N GLN A 277 -6.23 4.07 14.05
CA GLN A 277 -6.72 5.35 13.57
C GLN A 277 -7.74 5.20 12.45
N LEU A 278 -7.49 4.31 11.47
CA LEU A 278 -8.38 4.07 10.35
C LEU A 278 -9.74 3.52 10.79
N LEU A 279 -9.77 2.69 11.84
CA LEU A 279 -11.01 2.12 12.39
C LEU A 279 -11.76 3.13 13.26
N LEU A 280 -11.06 3.94 14.06
CA LEU A 280 -11.69 4.90 14.99
C LEU A 280 -12.17 6.18 14.30
N GLU A 281 -11.37 6.76 13.37
CA GLU A 281 -11.64 8.06 12.74
C GLU A 281 -13.06 8.18 12.12
N PRO A 282 -13.63 7.15 11.44
CA PRO A 282 -14.98 7.27 10.87
C PRO A 282 -16.11 7.39 11.90
N PHE A 283 -15.90 6.92 13.13
CA PHE A 283 -16.93 6.85 14.18
C PHE A 283 -16.81 7.93 15.23
N THR A 284 -15.69 8.69 15.24
CA THR A 284 -15.39 9.68 16.25
C THR A 284 -15.52 11.11 15.73
N THR A 285 -15.93 12.03 16.61
CA THR A 285 -16.11 13.46 16.27
C THR A 285 -14.79 14.16 15.96
N GLN A 286 -13.67 13.63 16.47
CA GLN A 286 -12.34 14.18 16.30
C GLN A 286 -11.38 13.08 15.81
N LYS A 287 -10.34 13.49 15.09
CA LYS A 287 -9.31 12.56 14.67
C LYS A 287 -8.49 12.11 15.88
N PRO A 288 -8.27 10.78 16.04
CA PRO A 288 -7.46 10.25 17.13
C PRO A 288 -5.96 10.49 16.86
N THR A 289 -5.40 11.60 17.35
CA THR A 289 -4.02 12.00 17.04
C THR A 289 -3.15 12.29 18.26
N GLU A 290 -3.74 12.77 19.37
CA GLU A 290 -2.99 13.26 20.51
C GLU A 290 -3.31 12.48 21.80
N ILE A 291 -2.29 12.18 22.59
CA ILE A 291 -2.44 11.52 23.90
C ILE A 291 -3.21 12.44 24.85
N GLY A 292 -4.13 11.88 25.61
CA GLY A 292 -5.03 12.61 26.52
C GLY A 292 -6.22 13.25 25.82
N GLN A 293 -6.33 13.13 24.49
CA GLN A 293 -7.47 13.64 23.74
C GLN A 293 -8.72 12.79 24.02
N PRO A 294 -9.87 13.40 24.36
CA PRO A 294 -11.13 12.68 24.42
C PRO A 294 -11.63 12.36 23.00
N LEU A 295 -11.97 11.13 22.77
CA LEU A 295 -12.60 10.63 21.55
C LEU A 295 -14.07 10.35 21.83
N LEU A 296 -14.94 11.18 21.29
CA LEU A 296 -16.39 11.03 21.46
C LEU A 296 -16.99 10.32 20.25
N PHE A 297 -17.81 9.33 20.50
CA PHE A 297 -18.58 8.64 19.49
C PHE A 297 -19.91 9.35 19.26
N ASP A 298 -20.28 9.54 18.01
CA ASP A 298 -21.50 10.23 17.61
C ASP A 298 -22.40 9.32 16.75
N MET A 299 -23.69 9.34 17.01
CA MET A 299 -24.66 8.47 16.34
C MET A 299 -24.74 8.73 14.83
N GLN A 300 -24.72 9.99 14.39
CA GLN A 300 -24.83 10.31 12.97
C GLN A 300 -23.56 9.92 12.22
N GLN A 301 -22.40 10.15 12.84
CA GLN A 301 -21.13 9.72 12.27
C GLN A 301 -21.04 8.20 12.19
N GLY A 302 -21.48 7.48 13.23
CA GLY A 302 -21.55 6.03 13.24
C GLY A 302 -22.44 5.47 12.12
N LEU A 303 -23.63 6.03 11.90
CA LEU A 303 -24.50 5.66 10.78
C LEU A 303 -23.84 5.94 9.42
N SER A 304 -23.25 7.12 9.26
CA SER A 304 -22.54 7.48 8.01
C SER A 304 -21.33 6.58 7.76
N ALA A 305 -20.60 6.19 8.80
CA ALA A 305 -19.47 5.27 8.69
C ALA A 305 -19.92 3.89 8.19
N ILE A 306 -21.03 3.37 8.70
CA ILE A 306 -21.60 2.08 8.27
C ILE A 306 -22.08 2.17 6.82
N GLU A 307 -22.76 3.23 6.41
CA GLU A 307 -23.16 3.48 5.02
C GLU A 307 -21.97 3.49 4.06
N GLN A 308 -20.81 3.99 4.50
CA GLN A 308 -19.56 3.97 3.75
C GLN A 308 -18.86 2.60 3.74
N GLY A 309 -19.43 1.60 4.41
CA GLY A 309 -18.94 0.22 4.44
C GLY A 309 -17.93 -0.06 5.54
N ASN A 310 -17.85 0.78 6.58
CA ASN A 310 -17.05 0.48 7.77
C ASN A 310 -17.79 -0.51 8.68
N SER A 311 -17.04 -1.42 9.30
CA SER A 311 -17.61 -2.50 10.12
C SER A 311 -17.75 -2.07 11.57
N LEU A 312 -18.98 -2.10 12.09
CA LEU A 312 -19.26 -1.83 13.50
C LEU A 312 -18.60 -2.87 14.42
N ASN A 313 -18.61 -4.14 14.01
CA ASN A 313 -18.02 -5.22 14.78
C ASN A 313 -16.49 -5.09 14.93
N GLU A 314 -15.81 -4.63 13.88
CA GLU A 314 -14.35 -4.42 13.94
C GLU A 314 -13.98 -3.31 14.90
N VAL A 315 -14.74 -2.21 14.93
CA VAL A 315 -14.53 -1.12 15.89
C VAL A 315 -14.80 -1.58 17.31
N LYS A 316 -15.92 -2.27 17.56
CA LYS A 316 -16.24 -2.80 18.89
C LYS A 316 -15.15 -3.75 19.39
N ALA A 317 -14.70 -4.68 18.55
CA ALA A 317 -13.60 -5.60 18.87
C ALA A 317 -12.27 -4.87 19.17
N LEU A 318 -11.98 -3.78 18.45
CA LEU A 318 -10.82 -2.95 18.74
C LEU A 318 -10.92 -2.29 20.11
N LEU A 319 -12.08 -1.69 20.42
CA LEU A 319 -12.30 -1.03 21.70
C LEU A 319 -12.21 -2.03 22.89
N GLU A 320 -12.79 -3.23 22.73
CA GLU A 320 -12.73 -4.27 23.76
C GLU A 320 -11.29 -4.78 23.98
N LYS A 321 -10.50 -4.86 22.92
CA LYS A 321 -9.11 -5.38 22.96
C LYS A 321 -8.12 -4.34 23.49
N GLU A 322 -8.23 -3.11 23.02
CA GLU A 322 -7.23 -2.06 23.24
C GLU A 322 -7.60 -1.10 24.39
N SER A 323 -8.72 -1.35 25.07
CA SER A 323 -9.08 -0.63 26.30
C SER A 323 -8.42 -1.24 27.53
N ASP A 324 -8.03 -0.42 28.49
CA ASP A 324 -7.48 -0.84 29.79
C ASP A 324 -8.56 -1.32 30.77
N SER A 325 -9.83 -1.10 30.46
CA SER A 325 -10.98 -1.47 31.25
C SER A 325 -12.16 -1.88 30.38
N LYS A 326 -13.20 -2.43 30.98
CA LYS A 326 -14.43 -2.83 30.27
C LYS A 326 -15.13 -1.59 29.67
N LEU A 327 -15.83 -1.81 28.57
CA LEU A 327 -16.71 -0.79 27.99
C LEU A 327 -17.77 -0.36 29.01
N SER A 328 -18.12 0.90 29.04
CA SER A 328 -19.21 1.41 29.87
C SER A 328 -20.57 0.90 29.35
N ASP A 329 -21.56 0.80 30.25
CA ASP A 329 -22.93 0.43 29.86
C ASP A 329 -23.48 1.40 28.79
N GLU A 330 -23.17 2.68 28.88
CA GLU A 330 -23.56 3.71 27.91
C GLU A 330 -22.96 3.43 26.51
N MET A 331 -21.75 2.92 26.46
CA MET A 331 -21.08 2.58 25.21
C MET A 331 -21.67 1.29 24.59
N GLU A 332 -22.02 0.31 25.42
CA GLU A 332 -22.75 -0.89 24.96
C GLU A 332 -24.11 -0.52 24.37
N ASP A 333 -24.90 0.30 25.08
CA ASP A 333 -26.20 0.82 24.64
C ASP A 333 -26.07 1.62 23.33
N PHE A 334 -24.98 2.36 23.16
CA PHE A 334 -24.68 3.07 21.92
C PHE A 334 -24.52 2.11 20.74
N PHE A 335 -23.71 1.05 20.89
CA PHE A 335 -23.50 0.06 19.85
C PHE A 335 -24.78 -0.69 19.51
N ASP A 336 -25.57 -1.09 20.50
CA ASP A 336 -26.83 -1.78 20.30
C ASP A 336 -27.85 -0.88 19.58
N SER A 337 -27.91 0.40 19.95
CA SER A 337 -28.75 1.38 19.28
C SER A 337 -28.33 1.63 17.85
N LEU A 338 -27.02 1.70 17.57
CA LEU A 338 -26.48 1.89 16.25
C LEU A 338 -26.78 0.68 15.37
N LYS A 339 -26.59 -0.53 15.88
CA LYS A 339 -26.90 -1.79 15.21
C LYS A 339 -28.41 -1.89 14.88
N MET A 340 -29.26 -1.62 15.86
CA MET A 340 -30.71 -1.64 15.65
C MET A 340 -31.14 -0.68 14.55
N ARG A 341 -30.60 0.53 14.49
CA ARG A 341 -30.94 1.54 13.48
C ARG A 341 -30.45 1.18 12.07
N THR A 342 -29.34 0.47 11.96
CA THR A 342 -28.79 0.04 10.66
C THR A 342 -29.48 -1.22 10.11
N GLU A 343 -30.00 -2.07 11.00
CA GLU A 343 -30.67 -3.31 10.61
C GLU A 343 -32.20 -3.16 10.49
N SER A 344 -32.77 -2.00 10.90
CA SER A 344 -34.23 -1.79 10.91
C SER A 344 -34.83 -1.42 9.56
N LEU A 345 -34.03 -0.91 8.63
CA LEU A 345 -34.49 -0.48 7.31
C LEU A 345 -33.69 -1.19 6.23
N HIS A 346 -34.40 -1.85 5.34
CA HIS A 346 -33.81 -2.53 4.20
C HIS A 346 -34.33 -1.93 2.90
N GLU A 347 -33.44 -1.70 1.93
CA GLU A 347 -33.85 -1.31 0.60
C GLU A 347 -34.65 -2.45 -0.04
N GLY A 348 -35.88 -2.13 -0.46
CA GLY A 348 -36.76 -3.06 -1.14
C GLY A 348 -36.38 -3.30 -2.60
N GLU A 349 -37.06 -4.25 -3.25
CA GLU A 349 -36.88 -4.47 -4.69
C GLU A 349 -37.31 -3.23 -5.49
N ALA A 350 -36.59 -2.95 -6.58
CA ALA A 350 -36.99 -1.89 -7.52
C ALA A 350 -38.42 -2.14 -8.03
N ALA A 351 -39.27 -1.13 -7.89
CA ALA A 351 -40.67 -1.23 -8.25
C ALA A 351 -41.15 -0.04 -9.11
N ARG A 352 -42.16 -0.26 -9.91
CA ARG A 352 -42.82 0.78 -10.67
C ARG A 352 -44.19 1.14 -10.06
N MET A 353 -44.42 2.42 -9.97
CA MET A 353 -45.67 2.97 -9.54
C MET A 353 -46.55 3.19 -10.76
N VAL A 354 -47.79 2.66 -10.74
CA VAL A 354 -48.81 2.82 -11.77
C VAL A 354 -49.96 3.62 -11.17
N GLU A 355 -50.19 4.82 -11.72
CA GLU A 355 -51.27 5.70 -11.31
C GLU A 355 -52.58 5.28 -12.04
N CYS A 356 -53.66 5.16 -11.30
CA CYS A 356 -54.98 4.80 -11.80
C CYS A 356 -55.91 6.01 -11.74
N ALA A 357 -56.77 6.15 -12.73
CA ALA A 357 -57.71 7.27 -12.80
C ALA A 357 -58.79 7.21 -11.72
N SER A 358 -59.13 6.04 -11.22
CA SER A 358 -60.16 5.82 -10.20
C SER A 358 -59.75 4.68 -9.22
N GLU A 359 -60.40 4.71 -8.03
CA GLU A 359 -60.28 3.65 -7.02
C GLU A 359 -60.82 2.31 -7.53
N HIS A 360 -61.85 2.33 -8.36
CA HIS A 360 -62.39 1.12 -8.99
C HIS A 360 -61.36 0.39 -9.87
N LEU A 361 -60.52 1.14 -10.62
CA LEU A 361 -59.42 0.56 -11.40
C LEU A 361 -58.34 -0.07 -10.52
N VAL A 362 -58.04 0.52 -9.37
CA VAL A 362 -57.13 -0.08 -8.41
C VAL A 362 -57.71 -1.40 -7.89
N GLN A 363 -58.97 -1.40 -7.50
CA GLN A 363 -59.66 -2.63 -7.04
C GLN A 363 -59.69 -3.69 -8.13
N LEU A 364 -59.99 -3.33 -9.39
CA LEU A 364 -59.94 -4.26 -10.51
C LEU A 364 -58.55 -4.88 -10.68
N LEU A 365 -57.48 -4.09 -10.68
CA LEU A 365 -56.11 -4.55 -10.90
C LEU A 365 -55.60 -5.43 -9.73
N THR A 366 -56.06 -5.16 -8.50
CA THR A 366 -55.64 -5.91 -7.31
C THR A 366 -56.48 -7.16 -7.07
N SER A 367 -57.67 -7.30 -7.67
CA SER A 367 -58.55 -8.45 -7.54
C SER A 367 -58.50 -9.44 -8.72
N ALA A 368 -58.18 -8.95 -9.94
CA ALA A 368 -58.15 -9.77 -11.14
C ALA A 368 -56.98 -10.77 -11.11
N LYS A 369 -57.25 -12.04 -11.49
CA LYS A 369 -56.26 -13.14 -11.52
C LYS A 369 -55.03 -12.85 -12.38
N GLU A 370 -55.21 -12.02 -13.42
CA GLU A 370 -54.20 -11.66 -14.40
C GLU A 370 -53.17 -10.65 -13.87
N THR A 371 -53.55 -9.85 -12.85
CA THR A 371 -52.72 -8.72 -12.36
C THR A 371 -52.41 -8.76 -10.86
N SER A 372 -53.33 -9.31 -10.04
CA SER A 372 -53.25 -9.23 -8.58
C SER A 372 -51.94 -9.78 -8.00
N LYS A 373 -51.44 -10.89 -8.53
CA LYS A 373 -50.20 -11.55 -8.06
C LYS A 373 -48.94 -10.75 -8.31
N PHE A 374 -49.01 -9.66 -9.09
CA PHE A 374 -47.87 -8.78 -9.40
C PHE A 374 -47.89 -7.48 -8.60
N CYS A 375 -49.02 -7.19 -7.92
CA CYS A 375 -49.21 -5.99 -7.13
C CYS A 375 -48.58 -6.18 -5.75
N LEU A 376 -47.55 -5.40 -5.43
CA LEU A 376 -46.87 -5.43 -4.14
C LEU A 376 -47.61 -4.58 -3.11
N PHE A 377 -48.10 -3.45 -3.50
CA PHE A 377 -48.80 -2.49 -2.66
C PHE A 377 -49.79 -1.68 -3.50
N SER A 378 -50.87 -1.22 -2.88
CA SER A 378 -51.83 -0.35 -3.51
C SER A 378 -52.44 0.65 -2.52
N ASN A 379 -52.82 1.82 -3.05
CA ASN A 379 -53.62 2.80 -2.34
C ASN A 379 -54.79 3.24 -3.24
N LYS A 380 -55.58 4.27 -2.83
CA LYS A 380 -56.78 4.71 -3.54
C LYS A 380 -56.59 5.03 -5.04
N LYS A 381 -55.38 5.38 -5.47
CA LYS A 381 -55.10 5.79 -6.87
C LYS A 381 -53.84 5.17 -7.46
N THR A 382 -53.14 4.31 -6.73
CA THR A 382 -51.84 3.82 -7.16
C THR A 382 -51.67 2.32 -6.88
N VAL A 383 -51.04 1.65 -7.81
CA VAL A 383 -50.60 0.26 -7.66
C VAL A 383 -49.08 0.21 -7.83
N VAL A 384 -48.38 -0.47 -6.94
CA VAL A 384 -46.92 -0.67 -7.00
C VAL A 384 -46.65 -2.08 -7.47
N VAL A 385 -45.79 -2.23 -8.48
CA VAL A 385 -45.48 -3.52 -9.12
C VAL A 385 -43.97 -3.68 -9.17
N ALA A 386 -43.44 -4.84 -8.77
CA ALA A 386 -42.00 -5.12 -8.87
C ALA A 386 -41.50 -4.98 -10.31
N GLU A 387 -40.33 -4.35 -10.49
CA GLU A 387 -39.71 -4.13 -11.82
C GLU A 387 -39.58 -5.44 -12.60
N LYS A 388 -39.14 -6.52 -11.94
CA LYS A 388 -39.00 -7.86 -12.53
C LYS A 388 -40.31 -8.43 -13.05
N SER A 389 -41.43 -8.04 -12.47
CA SER A 389 -42.78 -8.55 -12.81
C SER A 389 -43.57 -7.61 -13.71
N TYR A 390 -43.05 -6.41 -13.97
CA TYR A 390 -43.77 -5.36 -14.69
C TYR A 390 -44.21 -5.73 -16.10
N ARG A 391 -43.38 -6.46 -16.85
CA ARG A 391 -43.71 -6.94 -18.19
C ARG A 391 -44.92 -7.92 -18.18
N SER A 392 -45.00 -8.78 -17.17
CA SER A 392 -46.08 -9.73 -16.98
C SER A 392 -47.35 -9.01 -16.54
N PHE A 393 -47.22 -8.05 -15.62
CA PHE A 393 -48.32 -7.15 -15.24
C PHE A 393 -48.94 -6.42 -16.43
N LEU A 394 -48.10 -5.84 -17.31
CA LEU A 394 -48.55 -5.17 -18.56
C LEU A 394 -49.36 -6.12 -19.46
N LYS A 395 -49.02 -7.39 -19.55
CA LYS A 395 -49.79 -8.39 -20.28
C LYS A 395 -51.17 -8.59 -19.63
N GLY A 396 -51.21 -8.74 -18.31
CA GLY A 396 -52.48 -8.84 -17.56
C GLY A 396 -53.39 -7.61 -17.74
N VAL A 397 -52.83 -6.42 -17.65
CA VAL A 397 -53.55 -5.15 -17.89
C VAL A 397 -54.16 -5.09 -19.30
N ARG A 398 -53.45 -5.58 -20.30
CA ARG A 398 -53.98 -5.68 -21.69
C ARG A 398 -55.11 -6.68 -21.82
N THR A 399 -55.03 -7.82 -21.13
CA THR A 399 -56.08 -8.84 -21.10
C THR A 399 -57.36 -8.28 -20.48
N LEU A 400 -57.22 -7.36 -19.51
CA LEU A 400 -58.35 -6.64 -18.90
C LEU A 400 -58.90 -5.47 -19.78
N GLY A 401 -58.34 -5.27 -20.96
CA GLY A 401 -58.79 -4.21 -21.92
C GLY A 401 -58.16 -2.84 -21.69
N TYR A 402 -57.14 -2.72 -20.83
CA TYR A 402 -56.51 -1.43 -20.52
C TYR A 402 -55.09 -1.33 -21.07
N ARG A 403 -54.61 -0.12 -21.19
CA ARG A 403 -53.20 0.21 -21.53
C ARG A 403 -52.62 1.21 -20.53
N ILE A 404 -51.37 1.04 -20.21
CA ILE A 404 -50.59 2.01 -19.43
C ILE A 404 -49.87 2.92 -20.41
N SER A 405 -50.15 4.21 -20.36
CA SER A 405 -49.43 5.22 -21.13
C SER A 405 -48.27 5.80 -20.34
N PRO A 406 -47.08 6.05 -20.93
CA PRO A 406 -46.03 6.82 -20.27
C PRO A 406 -46.55 8.22 -19.90
N LYS A 407 -46.20 8.71 -18.70
CA LYS A 407 -46.52 10.12 -18.32
C LYS A 407 -45.93 11.08 -19.38
N GLY A 408 -46.74 11.89 -20.00
CA GLY A 408 -46.30 12.94 -20.94
C GLY A 408 -46.59 12.66 -22.42
N VAL A 409 -47.30 11.61 -22.78
CA VAL A 409 -47.82 11.43 -24.16
C VAL A 409 -49.32 11.60 -24.14
N HIS A 410 -49.73 12.83 -24.32
CA HIS A 410 -51.09 13.24 -24.72
C HIS A 410 -51.01 14.02 -26.03
#